data_ad55ce29bde93c3c98765c65225c4578
#
_entry.id   ad55ce29bde93c3c98765c65225c4578
#
_cell.length_a   1.000
_cell.length_b   1.000
_cell.length_c   1.000
_cell.angle_alpha   90.00
_cell.angle_beta   90.00
_cell.angle_gamma   90.00
#
_symmetry.space_group_name_H-M   'P 1'
#
loop_
_entity.id
_entity.type
_entity.pdbx_description
1 polymer ?
#
loop_
_entity_poly.entity_id
_entity_poly.type
_entity_poly.pdbx_seq_one_letter_code
_entity_poly.pdbx_strand_id
1 'polypeptide(L)'
;MKRVLFSMVLLLVASFTFAQEKNVKEAKSIANGVNPDFAKAEELINQALTNPETKDNAETWDVAGLIQRKRSEKEMENAYLRKPYDTLQVYNSALNMCKFYFKCDELAQIPNEKGKIKNKYRKSNSATILAERGNLINGGIQFFNLASQKEGDAANEDNKKALDFFATYIDIAINPMFEKENLLQTDTVLPQIAYYASLAAAKMEDYPSILKLSLIHI
;
A
#
# COMPACT_ATOMS: atom_id res chain seq x y z
N MET A 1 1.78 25.14 -41.20
CA MET A 1 2.40 23.88 -40.68
C MET A 1 2.63 23.89 -39.18
N LYS A 2 3.34 24.87 -38.55
CA LYS A 2 3.58 24.90 -37.09
C LYS A 2 2.30 24.89 -36.26
N ARG A 3 1.23 25.59 -36.64
CA ARG A 3 -0.06 25.63 -35.89
C ARG A 3 -0.83 24.30 -35.96
N VAL A 4 -0.75 23.57 -37.08
CA VAL A 4 -1.39 22.26 -37.21
C VAL A 4 -0.64 21.19 -36.42
N LEU A 5 0.69 21.26 -36.37
CA LEU A 5 1.50 20.36 -35.53
C LEU A 5 1.18 20.56 -34.03
N PHE A 6 1.06 21.83 -33.59
CA PHE A 6 0.73 22.17 -32.22
C PHE A 6 -0.67 21.68 -31.80
N SER A 7 -1.65 21.80 -32.72
CA SER A 7 -3.01 21.28 -32.49
C SER A 7 -3.05 19.74 -32.46
N MET A 8 -2.24 19.05 -33.29
CA MET A 8 -2.14 17.59 -33.27
C MET A 8 -1.49 17.07 -31.98
N VAL A 9 -0.47 17.76 -31.47
CA VAL A 9 0.18 17.39 -30.19
C VAL A 9 -0.79 17.59 -29.04
N LEU A 10 -1.55 18.70 -29.00
CA LEU A 10 -2.58 18.94 -27.97
C LEU A 10 -3.71 17.90 -28.00
N LEU A 11 -4.14 17.45 -29.17
CA LEU A 11 -5.17 16.41 -29.31
C LEU A 11 -4.65 15.03 -28.87
N LEU A 12 -3.37 14.71 -29.13
CA LEU A 12 -2.74 13.49 -28.66
C LEU A 12 -2.63 13.47 -27.13
N VAL A 13 -2.20 14.57 -26.50
CA VAL A 13 -2.10 14.67 -25.04
C VAL A 13 -3.47 14.50 -24.41
N ALA A 14 -4.51 15.19 -24.89
CA ALA A 14 -5.87 15.07 -24.37
C ALA A 14 -6.43 13.63 -24.47
N SER A 15 -6.11 12.89 -25.54
CA SER A 15 -6.59 11.53 -25.69
C SER A 15 -5.92 10.53 -24.72
N PHE A 16 -4.69 10.80 -24.31
CA PHE A 16 -4.00 9.97 -23.28
C PHE A 16 -4.57 10.21 -21.90
N THR A 17 -4.93 11.43 -21.53
CA THR A 17 -5.54 11.77 -20.21
C THR A 17 -6.86 11.01 -20.01
N PHE A 18 -7.75 11.07 -20.99
CA PHE A 18 -9.03 10.36 -20.93
C PHE A 18 -8.85 8.82 -20.84
N ALA A 19 -7.82 8.28 -21.49
CA ALA A 19 -7.55 6.86 -21.45
C ALA A 19 -7.13 6.38 -20.05
N GLN A 20 -6.31 7.15 -19.32
CA GLN A 20 -5.81 6.77 -18.00
C GLN A 20 -6.85 6.94 -16.91
N GLU A 21 -7.67 8.00 -16.94
CA GLU A 21 -8.83 8.10 -16.04
C GLU A 21 -9.85 6.97 -16.27
N LYS A 22 -10.00 6.53 -17.53
CA LYS A 22 -10.81 5.37 -17.86
C LYS A 22 -10.22 4.09 -17.25
N ASN A 23 -8.89 3.90 -17.30
CA ASN A 23 -8.23 2.76 -16.67
C ASN A 23 -8.50 2.69 -15.17
N VAL A 24 -8.46 3.83 -14.45
CA VAL A 24 -8.80 3.87 -13.01
C VAL A 24 -10.25 3.42 -12.76
N LYS A 25 -11.20 3.93 -13.54
CA LYS A 25 -12.61 3.57 -13.41
C LYS A 25 -12.86 2.10 -13.76
N GLU A 26 -12.22 1.61 -14.81
CA GLU A 26 -12.34 0.22 -15.26
C GLU A 26 -11.73 -0.74 -14.23
N ALA A 27 -10.53 -0.45 -13.71
CA ALA A 27 -9.89 -1.21 -12.65
C ALA A 27 -10.78 -1.32 -11.41
N LYS A 28 -11.38 -0.20 -10.99
CA LYS A 28 -12.34 -0.16 -9.88
C LYS A 28 -13.57 -1.02 -10.14
N SER A 29 -14.11 -0.97 -11.36
CA SER A 29 -15.28 -1.76 -11.76
C SER A 29 -14.97 -3.25 -11.74
N ILE A 30 -13.83 -3.66 -12.29
CA ILE A 30 -13.38 -5.06 -12.29
C ILE A 30 -13.20 -5.57 -10.86
N ALA A 31 -12.52 -4.82 -9.99
CA ALA A 31 -12.28 -5.23 -8.61
C ALA A 31 -13.56 -5.38 -7.77
N ASN A 32 -14.62 -4.65 -8.12
CA ASN A 32 -15.93 -4.74 -7.46
C ASN A 32 -16.89 -5.72 -8.14
N GLY A 33 -16.48 -6.41 -9.20
CA GLY A 33 -17.30 -7.41 -9.88
C GLY A 33 -17.56 -8.65 -9.04
N VAL A 34 -18.54 -9.44 -9.41
CA VAL A 34 -18.87 -10.70 -8.73
C VAL A 34 -17.73 -11.73 -8.85
N ASN A 35 -17.07 -11.76 -10.01
CA ASN A 35 -15.90 -12.59 -10.27
C ASN A 35 -14.76 -11.67 -10.74
N PRO A 36 -14.04 -11.03 -9.80
CA PRO A 36 -13.04 -10.02 -10.15
C PRO A 36 -11.80 -10.64 -10.80
N ASP A 37 -11.40 -10.08 -11.94
CA ASP A 37 -10.08 -10.34 -12.54
C ASP A 37 -9.07 -9.36 -11.92
N PHE A 38 -8.48 -9.76 -10.79
CA PHE A 38 -7.52 -8.93 -10.08
C PHE A 38 -6.24 -8.67 -10.89
N ALA A 39 -5.81 -9.61 -11.73
CA ALA A 39 -4.63 -9.42 -12.58
C ALA A 39 -4.88 -8.27 -13.58
N LYS A 40 -6.04 -8.25 -14.21
CA LYS A 40 -6.44 -7.18 -15.13
C LYS A 40 -6.64 -5.85 -14.40
N ALA A 41 -7.27 -5.86 -13.22
CA ALA A 41 -7.44 -4.65 -12.42
C ALA A 41 -6.09 -4.04 -12.00
N GLU A 42 -5.12 -4.88 -11.59
CA GLU A 42 -3.77 -4.46 -11.25
C GLU A 42 -2.99 -3.93 -12.45
N GLU A 43 -3.09 -4.56 -13.61
CA GLU A 43 -2.48 -4.07 -14.84
C GLU A 43 -2.94 -2.64 -15.17
N LEU A 44 -4.26 -2.40 -15.16
CA LEU A 44 -4.85 -1.10 -15.47
C LEU A 44 -4.46 -0.03 -14.46
N ILE A 45 -4.52 -0.34 -13.15
CA ILE A 45 -4.19 0.64 -12.13
C ILE A 45 -2.69 0.95 -12.11
N ASN A 46 -1.80 -0.02 -12.34
CA ASN A 46 -0.36 0.19 -12.41
C ASN A 46 0.03 1.14 -13.54
N GLN A 47 -0.66 1.09 -14.68
CA GLN A 47 -0.49 2.07 -15.75
C GLN A 47 -0.85 3.48 -15.26
N ALA A 48 -1.95 3.64 -14.51
CA ALA A 48 -2.38 4.92 -13.99
C ALA A 48 -1.48 5.45 -12.86
N LEU A 49 -0.92 4.58 -12.01
CA LEU A 49 0.00 4.95 -10.92
C LEU A 49 1.32 5.54 -11.42
N THR A 50 1.73 5.21 -12.63
CA THR A 50 2.99 5.70 -13.24
C THR A 50 2.77 6.82 -14.26
N ASN A 51 1.54 7.07 -14.68
CA ASN A 51 1.23 8.10 -15.66
C ASN A 51 1.32 9.50 -15.04
N PRO A 52 2.03 10.47 -15.65
CA PRO A 52 2.17 11.83 -15.13
C PRO A 52 0.85 12.55 -14.83
N GLU A 53 -0.23 12.21 -15.52
CA GLU A 53 -1.52 12.90 -15.40
C GLU A 53 -2.40 12.33 -14.28
N THR A 54 -2.18 11.07 -13.88
CA THR A 54 -3.01 10.38 -12.89
C THR A 54 -2.28 9.98 -11.61
N LYS A 55 -0.94 9.91 -11.64
CA LYS A 55 -0.12 9.53 -10.47
C LYS A 55 -0.27 10.45 -9.25
N ASP A 56 -0.62 11.72 -9.49
CA ASP A 56 -0.82 12.72 -8.45
C ASP A 56 -2.30 12.90 -8.06
N ASN A 57 -3.19 12.03 -8.58
CA ASN A 57 -4.60 12.00 -8.22
C ASN A 57 -4.83 11.00 -7.07
N ALA A 58 -5.35 11.48 -5.94
CA ALA A 58 -5.64 10.65 -4.78
C ALA A 58 -6.58 9.45 -5.09
N GLU A 59 -7.52 9.61 -6.04
CA GLU A 59 -8.43 8.52 -6.44
C GLU A 59 -7.69 7.34 -7.06
N THR A 60 -6.61 7.59 -7.81
CA THR A 60 -5.78 6.52 -8.40
C THR A 60 -5.21 5.62 -7.32
N TRP A 61 -4.69 6.20 -6.25
CA TRP A 61 -4.13 5.47 -5.11
C TRP A 61 -5.20 4.83 -4.23
N ASP A 62 -6.37 5.45 -4.09
CA ASP A 62 -7.52 4.85 -3.42
C ASP A 62 -7.98 3.57 -4.13
N VAL A 63 -8.08 3.62 -5.46
CA VAL A 63 -8.46 2.44 -6.27
C VAL A 63 -7.38 1.36 -6.21
N ALA A 64 -6.10 1.72 -6.21
CA ALA A 64 -5.02 0.75 -6.02
C ALA A 64 -5.13 0.02 -4.67
N GLY A 65 -5.38 0.76 -3.58
CA GLY A 65 -5.64 0.18 -2.26
C GLY A 65 -6.91 -0.68 -2.22
N LEU A 66 -7.98 -0.25 -2.87
CA LEU A 66 -9.23 -1.02 -2.99
C LEU A 66 -9.00 -2.38 -3.67
N ILE A 67 -8.22 -2.42 -4.75
CA ILE A 67 -7.91 -3.68 -5.46
C ILE A 67 -7.20 -4.66 -4.52
N GLN A 68 -6.20 -4.20 -3.79
CA GLN A 68 -5.46 -5.02 -2.85
C GLN A 68 -6.37 -5.52 -1.71
N ARG A 69 -7.19 -4.64 -1.15
CA ARG A 69 -8.18 -5.03 -0.14
C ARG A 69 -9.11 -6.13 -0.65
N LYS A 70 -9.70 -5.94 -1.84
CA LYS A 70 -10.61 -6.91 -2.45
C LYS A 70 -9.93 -8.26 -2.73
N ARG A 71 -8.66 -8.24 -3.09
CA ARG A 71 -7.87 -9.45 -3.31
C ARG A 71 -7.64 -10.20 -2.00
N SER A 72 -7.28 -9.50 -0.92
CA SER A 72 -7.16 -10.08 0.42
C SER A 72 -8.49 -10.65 0.90
N GLU A 73 -9.60 -9.90 0.78
CA GLU A 73 -10.95 -10.34 1.13
C GLU A 73 -11.32 -11.64 0.40
N LYS A 74 -10.93 -11.79 -0.88
CA LYS A 74 -11.20 -12.99 -1.67
C LYS A 74 -10.43 -14.22 -1.18
N GLU A 75 -9.15 -14.06 -0.84
CA GLU A 75 -8.36 -15.14 -0.27
C GLU A 75 -8.89 -15.55 1.12
N MET A 76 -9.30 -14.60 1.94
CA MET A 76 -9.93 -14.87 3.23
C MET A 76 -11.30 -15.55 3.08
N GLU A 77 -12.10 -15.18 2.08
CA GLU A 77 -13.34 -15.89 1.73
C GLU A 77 -13.05 -17.35 1.37
N ASN A 78 -12.02 -17.59 0.53
CA ASN A 78 -11.60 -18.94 0.16
C ASN A 78 -11.20 -19.76 1.40
N ALA A 79 -10.41 -19.17 2.30
CA ALA A 79 -10.03 -19.81 3.57
C ALA A 79 -11.24 -20.17 4.42
N TYR A 80 -12.20 -19.25 4.60
CA TYR A 80 -13.43 -19.48 5.34
C TYR A 80 -14.28 -20.61 4.73
N LEU A 81 -14.34 -20.67 3.41
CA LEU A 81 -15.05 -21.73 2.66
C LEU A 81 -14.24 -23.03 2.55
N ARG A 82 -13.09 -23.15 3.21
CA ARG A 82 -12.17 -24.30 3.15
C ARG A 82 -11.71 -24.64 1.72
N LYS A 83 -11.61 -23.63 0.86
CA LYS A 83 -11.02 -23.74 -0.46
C LYS A 83 -9.52 -23.45 -0.41
N PRO A 84 -8.75 -23.87 -1.42
CA PRO A 84 -7.35 -23.43 -1.55
C PRO A 84 -7.28 -21.90 -1.56
N TYR A 85 -6.34 -21.35 -0.78
CA TYR A 85 -6.09 -19.91 -0.68
C TYR A 85 -4.59 -19.65 -0.51
N ASP A 86 -4.18 -18.45 -0.87
CA ASP A 86 -2.79 -18.00 -0.77
C ASP A 86 -2.60 -17.06 0.41
N THR A 87 -2.01 -17.59 1.49
CA THR A 87 -1.72 -16.83 2.71
C THR A 87 -0.73 -15.69 2.45
N LEU A 88 0.30 -15.92 1.60
CA LEU A 88 1.27 -14.86 1.26
C LEU A 88 0.60 -13.75 0.46
N GLN A 89 -0.37 -14.09 -0.38
CA GLN A 89 -1.16 -13.10 -1.10
C GLN A 89 -1.98 -12.22 -0.14
N VAL A 90 -2.58 -12.78 0.92
CA VAL A 90 -3.27 -12.01 1.96
C VAL A 90 -2.31 -10.97 2.57
N TYR A 91 -1.13 -11.40 3.01
CA TYR A 91 -0.16 -10.52 3.65
C TYR A 91 0.36 -9.43 2.70
N ASN A 92 0.79 -9.83 1.49
CA ASN A 92 1.29 -8.89 0.49
C ASN A 92 0.22 -7.86 0.09
N SER A 93 -1.03 -8.29 -0.03
CA SER A 93 -2.15 -7.38 -0.30
C SER A 93 -2.37 -6.40 0.84
N ALA A 94 -2.31 -6.82 2.10
CA ALA A 94 -2.42 -5.92 3.24
C ALA A 94 -1.29 -4.88 3.27
N LEU A 95 -0.05 -5.29 2.98
CA LEU A 95 1.10 -4.39 2.87
C LEU A 95 0.91 -3.33 1.78
N ASN A 96 0.59 -3.77 0.57
CA ASN A 96 0.40 -2.88 -0.57
C ASN A 96 -0.79 -1.94 -0.36
N MET A 97 -1.89 -2.44 0.19
CA MET A 97 -3.06 -1.65 0.54
C MET A 97 -2.69 -0.49 1.48
N CYS A 98 -1.94 -0.76 2.56
CA CYS A 98 -1.50 0.27 3.48
C CYS A 98 -0.69 1.35 2.77
N LYS A 99 0.29 0.97 1.96
CA LYS A 99 1.14 1.91 1.20
C LYS A 99 0.33 2.76 0.23
N PHE A 100 -0.61 2.17 -0.48
CA PHE A 100 -1.46 2.88 -1.42
C PHE A 100 -2.40 3.86 -0.69
N TYR A 101 -2.99 3.46 0.42
CA TYR A 101 -3.85 4.34 1.20
C TYR A 101 -3.08 5.47 1.89
N PHE A 102 -1.84 5.26 2.32
CA PHE A 102 -0.98 6.34 2.81
C PHE A 102 -0.73 7.39 1.72
N LYS A 103 -0.40 6.94 0.50
CA LYS A 103 -0.19 7.87 -0.62
C LYS A 103 -1.49 8.56 -1.05
N CYS A 104 -2.61 7.85 -1.03
CA CYS A 104 -3.93 8.46 -1.24
C CYS A 104 -4.20 9.58 -0.23
N ASP A 105 -3.95 9.33 1.06
CA ASP A 105 -4.16 10.33 2.11
C ASP A 105 -3.24 11.54 1.95
N GLU A 106 -1.95 11.33 1.70
CA GLU A 106 -0.97 12.38 1.43
C GLU A 106 -1.48 13.33 0.32
N LEU A 107 -1.87 12.76 -0.82
CA LEU A 107 -2.36 13.55 -1.96
C LEU A 107 -3.70 14.24 -1.67
N ALA A 108 -4.59 13.58 -0.92
CA ALA A 108 -5.88 14.14 -0.57
C ALA A 108 -5.81 15.26 0.50
N GLN A 109 -4.66 15.42 1.18
CA GLN A 109 -4.39 16.54 2.10
C GLN A 109 -3.92 17.80 1.39
N ILE A 110 -3.63 17.75 0.09
CA ILE A 110 -3.24 18.94 -0.67
C ILE A 110 -4.45 19.87 -0.80
N PRO A 111 -4.35 21.15 -0.35
CA PRO A 111 -5.45 22.11 -0.48
C PRO A 111 -5.83 22.33 -1.95
N ASN A 112 -7.13 22.46 -2.22
CA ASN A 112 -7.61 22.86 -3.53
C ASN A 112 -7.34 24.36 -3.80
N GLU A 113 -7.67 24.85 -4.99
CA GLU A 113 -7.51 26.27 -5.41
C GLU A 113 -8.16 27.29 -4.44
N LYS A 114 -9.12 26.87 -3.61
CA LYS A 114 -9.79 27.68 -2.58
C LYS A 114 -9.15 27.51 -1.19
N GLY A 115 -7.99 26.89 -1.10
CA GLY A 115 -7.29 26.62 0.16
C GLY A 115 -7.97 25.60 1.07
N LYS A 116 -8.94 24.82 0.57
CA LYS A 116 -9.70 23.84 1.39
C LYS A 116 -9.19 22.42 1.13
N ILE A 117 -8.94 21.70 2.22
CA ILE A 117 -8.66 20.26 2.18
C ILE A 117 -10.00 19.50 2.15
N LYS A 118 -10.16 18.61 1.18
CA LYS A 118 -11.34 17.76 1.02
C LYS A 118 -10.93 16.28 0.95
N ASN A 119 -10.43 15.76 2.06
CA ASN A 119 -10.07 14.35 2.12
C ASN A 119 -11.29 13.49 2.47
N LYS A 120 -11.95 12.97 1.42
CA LYS A 120 -13.09 12.06 1.55
C LYS A 120 -12.69 10.62 1.84
N TYR A 121 -11.40 10.29 1.69
CA TYR A 121 -10.88 8.92 1.78
C TYR A 121 -10.42 8.53 3.19
N ARG A 122 -9.85 9.48 3.95
CA ARG A 122 -9.17 9.23 5.24
C ARG A 122 -9.97 8.33 6.17
N LYS A 123 -11.25 8.64 6.39
CA LYS A 123 -12.09 7.91 7.36
C LYS A 123 -12.26 6.43 7.01
N SER A 124 -12.51 6.10 5.74
CA SER A 124 -12.70 4.72 5.33
C SER A 124 -11.37 3.97 5.26
N ASN A 125 -10.32 4.62 4.75
CA ASN A 125 -9.04 4.00 4.53
C ASN A 125 -8.32 3.75 5.86
N SER A 126 -8.38 4.70 6.83
CA SER A 126 -7.83 4.48 8.17
C SER A 126 -8.52 3.32 8.90
N ALA A 127 -9.84 3.25 8.84
CA ALA A 127 -10.59 2.14 9.45
C ALA A 127 -10.19 0.78 8.83
N THR A 128 -10.02 0.73 7.50
CA THR A 128 -9.58 -0.48 6.80
C THR A 128 -8.15 -0.88 7.19
N ILE A 129 -7.22 0.06 7.23
CA ILE A 129 -5.83 -0.21 7.65
C ILE A 129 -5.79 -0.76 9.07
N LEU A 130 -6.54 -0.16 10.01
CA LEU A 130 -6.58 -0.64 11.40
C LEU A 130 -7.13 -2.06 11.52
N ALA A 131 -8.14 -2.40 10.72
CA ALA A 131 -8.70 -3.74 10.71
C ALA A 131 -7.72 -4.80 10.16
N GLU A 132 -6.92 -4.43 9.17
CA GLU A 132 -6.01 -5.34 8.46
C GLU A 132 -4.57 -5.34 9.02
N ARG A 133 -4.23 -4.45 9.96
CA ARG A 133 -2.85 -4.28 10.43
C ARG A 133 -2.24 -5.54 11.06
N GLY A 134 -3.05 -6.46 11.58
CA GLY A 134 -2.59 -7.76 12.07
C GLY A 134 -1.92 -8.61 10.98
N ASN A 135 -2.33 -8.46 9.73
CA ASN A 135 -1.72 -9.13 8.60
C ASN A 135 -0.30 -8.64 8.31
N LEU A 136 0.04 -7.40 8.70
CA LEU A 136 1.41 -6.90 8.61
C LEU A 136 2.35 -7.64 9.60
N ILE A 137 1.88 -7.89 10.82
CA ILE A 137 2.64 -8.68 11.81
C ILE A 137 2.88 -10.08 11.28
N ASN A 138 1.81 -10.74 10.84
CA ASN A 138 1.88 -12.10 10.33
C ASN A 138 2.79 -12.23 9.11
N GLY A 139 2.69 -11.29 8.17
CA GLY A 139 3.56 -11.23 6.99
C GLY A 139 5.03 -11.02 7.37
N GLY A 140 5.30 -10.09 8.28
CA GLY A 140 6.64 -9.84 8.79
C GLY A 140 7.26 -11.08 9.44
N ILE A 141 6.52 -11.75 10.33
CA ILE A 141 6.96 -12.99 10.98
C ILE A 141 7.18 -14.09 9.94
N GLN A 142 6.31 -14.26 8.96
CA GLN A 142 6.41 -15.25 7.92
C GLN A 142 7.71 -15.08 7.12
N PHE A 143 8.01 -13.88 6.64
CA PHE A 143 9.22 -13.62 5.88
C PHE A 143 10.49 -13.69 6.75
N PHE A 144 10.42 -13.26 8.02
CA PHE A 144 11.53 -13.41 8.96
C PHE A 144 11.88 -14.89 9.21
N ASN A 145 10.86 -15.75 9.33
CA ASN A 145 11.06 -17.20 9.45
C ASN A 145 11.60 -17.83 8.17
N LEU A 146 11.13 -17.40 6.99
CA LEU A 146 11.68 -17.84 5.71
C LEU A 146 13.15 -17.46 5.56
N ALA A 147 13.53 -16.24 5.97
CA ALA A 147 14.91 -15.79 5.97
C ALA A 147 15.82 -16.66 6.85
N SER A 148 15.31 -17.14 7.99
CA SER A 148 16.09 -18.00 8.91
C SER A 148 16.42 -19.40 8.35
N GLN A 149 15.74 -19.78 7.27
CA GLN A 149 15.94 -21.09 6.59
C GLN A 149 16.83 -20.96 5.36
N LYS A 150 17.40 -19.78 5.10
CA LYS A 150 18.19 -19.46 3.92
C LYS A 150 19.51 -18.79 4.34
N GLU A 151 20.42 -18.66 3.40
CA GLU A 151 21.71 -17.97 3.58
C GLU A 151 21.95 -16.97 2.45
N GLY A 152 22.86 -16.03 2.67
CA GLY A 152 23.29 -15.04 1.67
C GLY A 152 22.15 -14.15 1.16
N ASP A 153 22.18 -13.84 -0.14
CA ASP A 153 21.24 -12.89 -0.77
C ASP A 153 19.78 -13.33 -0.63
N ALA A 154 19.49 -14.63 -0.67
CA ALA A 154 18.12 -15.13 -0.53
C ALA A 154 17.56 -14.90 0.88
N ALA A 155 18.39 -14.99 1.92
CA ALA A 155 18.01 -14.63 3.28
C ALA A 155 17.80 -13.11 3.41
N ASN A 156 18.67 -12.33 2.78
CA ASN A 156 18.57 -10.85 2.79
C ASN A 156 17.30 -10.35 2.10
N GLU A 157 16.89 -10.96 0.99
CA GLU A 157 15.62 -10.62 0.33
C GLU A 157 14.41 -10.84 1.24
N ASP A 158 14.36 -11.95 1.97
CA ASP A 158 13.25 -12.22 2.88
C ASP A 158 13.34 -11.34 4.15
N ASN A 159 14.53 -11.07 4.69
CA ASN A 159 14.70 -10.10 5.78
C ASN A 159 14.26 -8.70 5.37
N LYS A 160 14.51 -8.28 4.12
CA LYS A 160 14.05 -7.00 3.57
C LYS A 160 12.53 -6.94 3.50
N LYS A 161 11.88 -8.02 3.07
CA LYS A 161 10.41 -8.11 3.09
C LYS A 161 9.87 -8.07 4.51
N ALA A 162 10.45 -8.83 5.44
CA ALA A 162 10.07 -8.79 6.84
C ALA A 162 10.17 -7.38 7.43
N LEU A 163 11.27 -6.69 7.17
CA LEU A 163 11.47 -5.31 7.59
C LEU A 163 10.41 -4.38 7.00
N ASP A 164 10.06 -4.53 5.72
CA ASP A 164 9.05 -3.72 5.05
C ASP A 164 7.65 -3.87 5.70
N PHE A 165 7.28 -5.08 6.08
CA PHE A 165 6.05 -5.35 6.82
C PHE A 165 6.06 -4.71 8.21
N PHE A 166 7.11 -4.93 8.99
CA PHE A 166 7.23 -4.38 10.34
C PHE A 166 7.32 -2.85 10.33
N ALA A 167 8.10 -2.27 9.41
CA ALA A 167 8.19 -0.83 9.24
C ALA A 167 6.84 -0.21 8.88
N THR A 168 6.06 -0.85 7.99
CA THR A 168 4.72 -0.36 7.64
C THR A 168 3.78 -0.41 8.85
N TYR A 169 3.86 -1.44 9.70
CA TYR A 169 3.12 -1.50 10.96
C TYR A 169 3.48 -0.33 11.90
N ILE A 170 4.76 -0.03 12.01
CA ILE A 170 5.27 1.09 12.83
C ILE A 170 4.84 2.43 12.22
N ASP A 171 4.91 2.57 10.91
CA ASP A 171 4.48 3.78 10.19
C ASP A 171 3.00 4.10 10.46
N ILE A 172 2.12 3.11 10.66
CA ILE A 172 0.73 3.35 11.08
C ILE A 172 0.68 4.15 12.39
N ALA A 173 1.53 3.82 13.36
CA ALA A 173 1.50 4.45 14.68
C ALA A 173 1.94 5.92 14.67
N ILE A 174 2.74 6.33 13.70
CA ILE A 174 3.26 7.71 13.56
C ILE A 174 2.56 8.51 12.45
N ASN A 175 1.71 7.87 11.64
CA ASN A 175 1.07 8.55 10.52
C ASN A 175 -0.06 9.47 10.99
N PRO A 176 -0.13 10.72 10.54
CA PRO A 176 -1.19 11.68 10.91
C PRO A 176 -2.62 11.21 10.61
N MET A 177 -2.79 10.20 9.78
CA MET A 177 -4.07 9.55 9.51
C MET A 177 -4.66 8.93 10.79
N PHE A 178 -3.80 8.53 11.77
CA PHE A 178 -4.16 7.83 12.99
C PHE A 178 -3.87 8.63 14.28
N GLU A 179 -3.73 9.94 14.16
CA GLU A 179 -3.41 10.81 15.31
C GLU A 179 -4.39 10.63 16.49
N LYS A 180 -5.68 10.41 16.18
CA LYS A 180 -6.73 10.23 17.20
C LYS A 180 -6.65 8.92 17.95
N GLU A 181 -6.11 7.91 17.36
CA GLU A 181 -5.95 6.56 17.90
C GLU A 181 -4.81 6.48 18.92
N ASN A 182 -3.89 7.45 18.91
CA ASN A 182 -2.74 7.57 19.81
C ASN A 182 -1.96 6.25 19.95
N LEU A 183 -1.70 5.58 18.84
CA LEU A 183 -1.14 4.22 18.78
C LEU A 183 0.24 4.10 19.42
N LEU A 184 1.04 5.17 19.43
CA LEU A 184 2.34 5.18 20.14
C LEU A 184 2.20 4.88 21.64
N GLN A 185 1.08 5.22 22.24
CA GLN A 185 0.83 5.00 23.68
C GLN A 185 -0.11 3.82 23.94
N THR A 186 -1.00 3.51 23.01
CA THR A 186 -2.07 2.51 23.24
C THR A 186 -1.74 1.14 22.64
N ASP A 187 -0.83 1.06 21.67
CA ASP A 187 -0.46 -0.20 21.03
C ASP A 187 0.67 -0.90 21.81
N THR A 188 0.29 -1.85 22.66
CA THR A 188 1.23 -2.62 23.48
C THR A 188 2.12 -3.60 22.69
N VAL A 189 1.79 -3.86 21.42
CA VAL A 189 2.55 -4.75 20.54
C VAL A 189 3.66 -3.99 19.81
N LEU A 190 3.52 -2.68 19.65
CA LEU A 190 4.43 -1.84 18.88
C LEU A 190 5.92 -1.99 19.28
N PRO A 191 6.30 -2.03 20.57
CA PRO A 191 7.70 -2.23 20.96
C PRO A 191 8.27 -3.57 20.49
N GLN A 192 7.47 -4.63 20.53
CA GLN A 192 7.89 -5.94 20.05
C GLN A 192 8.10 -5.95 18.54
N ILE A 193 7.23 -5.30 17.77
CA ILE A 193 7.37 -5.20 16.31
C ILE A 193 8.61 -4.37 15.94
N ALA A 194 8.89 -3.28 16.66
CA ALA A 194 10.10 -2.48 16.46
C ALA A 194 11.38 -3.29 16.75
N TYR A 195 11.35 -4.17 17.76
CA TYR A 195 12.45 -5.10 18.02
C TYR A 195 12.66 -6.08 16.85
N TYR A 196 11.62 -6.72 16.33
CA TYR A 196 11.74 -7.62 15.17
C TYR A 196 12.19 -6.89 13.90
N ALA A 197 11.71 -5.66 13.68
CA ALA A 197 12.19 -4.82 12.59
C ALA A 197 13.69 -4.55 12.70
N SER A 198 14.17 -4.23 13.90
CA SER A 198 15.60 -4.02 14.16
C SER A 198 16.43 -5.27 13.96
N LEU A 199 15.91 -6.45 14.34
CA LEU A 199 16.57 -7.73 14.08
C LEU A 199 16.68 -8.03 12.59
N ALA A 200 15.60 -7.81 11.81
CA ALA A 200 15.62 -8.01 10.36
C ALA A 200 16.64 -7.08 9.69
N ALA A 201 16.69 -5.82 10.10
CA ALA A 201 17.67 -4.86 9.61
C ALA A 201 19.11 -5.24 9.99
N ALA A 202 19.33 -5.72 11.23
CA ALA A 202 20.66 -6.14 11.69
C ALA A 202 21.20 -7.34 10.91
N LYS A 203 20.33 -8.29 10.55
CA LYS A 203 20.74 -9.45 9.72
C LYS A 203 21.20 -9.08 8.31
N MET A 204 20.79 -7.90 7.82
CA MET A 204 21.20 -7.34 6.53
C MET A 204 22.32 -6.30 6.68
N GLU A 205 22.80 -6.03 7.89
CA GLU A 205 23.74 -4.93 8.18
C GLU A 205 23.21 -3.54 7.77
N ASP A 206 21.86 -3.38 7.76
CA ASP A 206 21.20 -2.11 7.44
C ASP A 206 21.17 -1.17 8.66
N TYR A 207 22.35 -0.60 8.97
CA TYR A 207 22.52 0.32 10.08
C TYR A 207 21.63 1.57 10.05
N PRO A 208 21.35 2.19 8.87
CA PRO A 208 20.40 3.31 8.80
C PRO A 208 19.01 2.96 9.30
N SER A 209 18.48 1.80 8.92
CA SER A 209 17.17 1.32 9.39
C SER A 209 17.18 1.03 10.90
N ILE A 210 18.26 0.41 11.43
CA ILE A 210 18.40 0.18 12.87
C ILE A 210 18.35 1.49 13.64
N LEU A 211 19.08 2.52 13.18
CA LEU A 211 19.11 3.83 13.83
C LEU A 211 17.73 4.50 13.84
N LYS A 212 17.03 4.48 12.70
CA LYS A 212 15.67 5.01 12.59
C LYS A 212 14.70 4.34 13.55
N LEU A 213 14.76 3.02 13.66
CA LEU A 213 13.89 2.23 14.53
C LEU A 213 14.19 2.42 16.01
N SER A 214 15.46 2.60 16.40
CA SER A 214 15.86 2.83 17.79
C SER A 214 15.32 4.15 18.35
N LEU A 215 15.08 5.15 17.51
CA LEU A 215 14.51 6.44 17.91
C LEU A 215 13.01 6.37 18.25
N ILE A 216 12.32 5.29 17.86
CA ILE A 216 10.90 5.09 18.16
C ILE A 216 10.71 4.50 19.58
N HIS A 217 11.77 3.97 20.17
CA HIS A 217 11.75 3.39 21.53
C HIS A 217 12.01 4.40 22.65
N ILE A 218 12.33 5.65 22.32
CA ILE A 218 12.58 6.73 23.28
C ILE A 218 11.33 7.58 23.45
#